data_e5d32dda3809fc8411d780076def48c2
#
_entry.id   e5d32dda3809fc8411d780076def48c2
#
_cell.length_a   1.000
_cell.length_b   1.000
_cell.length_c   1.000
_cell.angle_alpha   90.00
_cell.angle_beta   90.00
_cell.angle_gamma   90.00
#
_symmetry.space_group_name_H-M   'P 1'
#
loop_
_entity.id
_entity.type
_entity.pdbx_description
1 polymer ?
#
loop_
_entity_poly.entity_id
_entity_poly.type
_entity_poly.pdbx_seq_one_letter_code
_entity_poly.pdbx_strand_id
1 'polypeptide(L)'
;HSIWRTTESRIEFQAEKGKEYKIEIRYHEMPNYNADMKFNIGHENPIDYQASLKQLKDCETVVFVGGISPQLEGEEMPIEISGFKGGDRTNIELPKVQRNFLKALKEAGKKVVFVNCSGSAIALTPETESCDAILQAWYPGQEGGEAVARVLFGEYNPAGKLPVTFYKNSEQLPDFKDYSMKGRTYRYMNDALFPFGY
;
A
#
# COMPACT_ATOMS: atom_id res chain seq x y z
N HIS A 1 11.20 -5.23 -27.21
CA HIS A 1 9.88 -4.58 -27.28
C HIS A 1 8.83 -5.58 -26.83
N SER A 2 8.23 -5.33 -25.65
CA SER A 2 7.13 -6.16 -25.15
C SER A 2 5.90 -5.90 -26.03
N ILE A 3 5.38 -6.94 -26.66
CA ILE A 3 4.12 -6.91 -27.44
C ILE A 3 2.86 -6.77 -26.58
N TRP A 4 3.03 -6.74 -25.24
CA TRP A 4 1.97 -6.69 -24.23
C TRP A 4 1.92 -5.37 -23.45
N ARG A 5 2.48 -4.28 -23.97
CA ARG A 5 2.42 -3.00 -23.27
C ARG A 5 1.04 -2.37 -23.35
N THR A 6 0.33 -2.37 -22.24
CA THR A 6 -0.77 -1.43 -22.01
C THR A 6 -0.15 -0.08 -21.65
N THR A 7 -0.46 0.97 -22.41
CA THR A 7 -0.07 2.33 -22.03
C THR A 7 -1.28 3.02 -21.44
N GLU A 8 -1.18 3.42 -20.18
CA GLU A 8 -2.18 4.25 -19.53
C GLU A 8 -1.69 5.70 -19.52
N SER A 9 -2.56 6.61 -19.96
CA SER A 9 -2.30 8.05 -19.89
C SER A 9 -3.42 8.70 -19.10
N ARG A 10 -3.07 9.44 -18.07
CA ARG A 10 -4.00 10.19 -17.23
C ARG A 10 -3.76 11.68 -17.42
N ILE A 11 -4.85 12.42 -17.63
CA ILE A 11 -4.84 13.87 -17.74
C ILE A 11 -5.80 14.42 -16.70
N GLU A 12 -5.30 15.30 -15.84
CA GLU A 12 -6.10 16.05 -14.88
C GLU A 12 -6.31 17.48 -15.42
N PHE A 13 -7.55 17.94 -15.37
CA PHE A 13 -7.86 19.30 -15.71
C PHE A 13 -8.98 19.86 -14.81
N GLN A 14 -8.95 21.18 -14.60
CA GLN A 14 -9.96 21.86 -13.80
C GLN A 14 -11.17 22.17 -14.66
N ALA A 15 -12.28 21.46 -14.43
CA ALA A 15 -13.54 21.73 -15.12
C ALA A 15 -14.31 22.88 -14.45
N GLU A 16 -14.87 23.76 -15.27
CA GLU A 16 -15.73 24.87 -14.82
C GLU A 16 -17.21 24.49 -15.00
N LYS A 17 -18.02 24.75 -14.01
CA LYS A 17 -19.46 24.42 -14.05
C LYS A 17 -20.15 25.17 -15.19
N GLY A 18 -20.86 24.43 -16.04
CA GLY A 18 -21.63 24.97 -17.16
C GLY A 18 -20.82 25.25 -18.41
N LYS A 19 -19.53 24.95 -18.44
CA LYS A 19 -18.68 25.07 -19.61
C LYS A 19 -18.63 23.75 -20.38
N GLU A 20 -18.78 23.85 -21.70
CA GLU A 20 -18.61 22.71 -22.58
C GLU A 20 -17.14 22.53 -22.95
N TYR A 21 -16.68 21.28 -22.95
CA TYR A 21 -15.33 20.90 -23.31
C TYR A 21 -15.34 19.91 -24.47
N LYS A 22 -14.60 20.22 -25.53
CA LYS A 22 -14.39 19.30 -26.63
C LYS A 22 -13.24 18.36 -26.28
N ILE A 23 -13.50 17.07 -26.28
CA ILE A 23 -12.49 16.03 -26.09
C ILE A 23 -12.23 15.38 -27.43
N GLU A 24 -10.97 15.32 -27.84
CA GLU A 24 -10.53 14.62 -29.04
C GLU A 24 -9.57 13.51 -28.62
N ILE A 25 -9.92 12.27 -28.98
CA ILE A 25 -9.11 11.09 -28.70
C ILE A 25 -8.63 10.56 -30.03
N ARG A 26 -7.33 10.49 -30.23
CA ARG A 26 -6.71 9.92 -31.43
C ARG A 26 -6.12 8.57 -31.09
N TYR A 27 -6.68 7.55 -31.68
CA TYR A 27 -6.27 6.18 -31.54
C TYR A 27 -5.64 5.69 -32.84
N HIS A 28 -4.50 5.00 -32.74
CA HIS A 28 -3.79 4.45 -33.88
C HIS A 28 -3.67 2.93 -33.70
N GLU A 29 -4.32 2.19 -34.56
CA GLU A 29 -4.20 0.74 -34.60
C GLU A 29 -3.02 0.35 -35.49
N MET A 30 -2.16 -0.53 -35.00
CA MET A 30 -1.10 -1.13 -35.82
C MET A 30 -1.61 -2.36 -36.52
N PRO A 31 -1.33 -2.55 -37.82
CA PRO A 31 -1.69 -3.78 -38.53
C PRO A 31 -1.13 -5.01 -37.83
N ASN A 32 -1.95 -6.05 -37.67
CA ASN A 32 -1.64 -7.32 -37.03
C ASN A 32 -1.57 -7.34 -35.51
N TYR A 33 -2.02 -6.31 -34.81
CA TYR A 33 -2.18 -6.32 -33.36
C TYR A 33 -3.62 -5.99 -32.99
N ASN A 34 -4.24 -6.83 -32.17
CA ASN A 34 -5.49 -6.46 -31.53
C ASN A 34 -5.18 -5.41 -30.47
N ALA A 35 -5.68 -4.23 -30.67
CA ALA A 35 -5.49 -3.14 -29.71
C ALA A 35 -6.86 -2.70 -29.18
N ASP A 36 -7.00 -2.71 -27.86
CA ASP A 36 -8.16 -2.21 -27.15
C ASP A 36 -7.87 -0.85 -26.56
N MET A 37 -8.80 0.10 -26.72
CA MET A 37 -8.75 1.37 -26.05
C MET A 37 -9.88 1.47 -25.02
N LYS A 38 -9.54 1.75 -23.77
CA LYS A 38 -10.50 2.08 -22.72
C LYS A 38 -10.37 3.56 -22.40
N PHE A 39 -11.47 4.27 -22.48
CA PHE A 39 -11.55 5.68 -22.09
C PHE A 39 -12.47 5.84 -20.89
N ASN A 40 -11.95 6.47 -19.85
CA ASN A 40 -12.71 6.80 -18.65
C ASN A 40 -12.64 8.31 -18.42
N ILE A 41 -13.76 8.91 -18.05
CA ILE A 41 -13.84 10.29 -17.59
C ILE A 41 -14.59 10.33 -16.27
N GLY A 42 -14.10 11.13 -15.34
CA GLY A 42 -14.73 11.24 -14.03
C GLY A 42 -14.11 12.37 -13.22
N HIS A 43 -14.46 12.43 -11.97
CA HIS A 43 -13.82 13.33 -11.01
C HIS A 43 -13.39 12.53 -9.78
N GLU A 44 -12.30 12.95 -9.18
CA GLU A 44 -11.85 12.41 -7.90
C GLU A 44 -12.41 13.24 -6.76
N ASN A 45 -13.08 12.57 -5.85
CA ASN A 45 -13.46 13.16 -4.57
C ASN A 45 -12.41 12.76 -3.52
N PRO A 46 -12.05 13.68 -2.62
CA PRO A 46 -11.29 13.29 -1.42
C PRO A 46 -12.01 12.17 -0.68
N ILE A 47 -11.24 11.23 -0.13
CA ILE A 47 -11.83 10.15 0.66
C ILE A 47 -12.44 10.74 1.93
N ASP A 48 -13.72 10.50 2.12
CA ASP A 48 -14.44 10.90 3.33
C ASP A 48 -14.31 9.82 4.41
N TYR A 49 -13.26 9.93 5.22
CA TYR A 49 -13.07 9.03 6.37
C TYR A 49 -14.19 9.19 7.42
N GLN A 50 -14.85 10.34 7.50
CA GLN A 50 -15.94 10.58 8.47
C GLN A 50 -17.14 9.69 8.18
N ALA A 51 -17.46 9.46 6.91
CA ALA A 51 -18.51 8.53 6.52
C ALA A 51 -18.22 7.10 7.02
N SER A 52 -16.97 6.64 6.90
CA SER A 52 -16.54 5.34 7.41
C SER A 52 -16.57 5.29 8.95
N LEU A 53 -16.07 6.32 9.61
CA LEU A 53 -16.07 6.42 11.08
C LEU A 53 -17.51 6.41 11.64
N LYS A 54 -18.45 7.03 10.96
CA LYS A 54 -19.87 7.03 11.35
C LYS A 54 -20.47 5.61 11.35
N GLN A 55 -20.05 4.76 10.40
CA GLN A 55 -20.49 3.35 10.38
C GLN A 55 -19.88 2.54 11.54
N LEU A 56 -18.72 2.96 12.03
CA LEU A 56 -17.98 2.31 13.13
C LEU A 56 -18.28 2.93 14.51
N LYS A 57 -19.31 3.79 14.62
CA LYS A 57 -19.60 4.52 15.88
C LYS A 57 -19.75 3.61 17.10
N ASP A 58 -20.40 2.45 16.92
CA ASP A 58 -20.70 1.50 17.99
C ASP A 58 -19.58 0.43 18.18
N CYS A 59 -18.49 0.50 17.42
CA CYS A 59 -17.35 -0.38 17.53
C CYS A 59 -16.27 0.26 18.41
N GLU A 60 -15.85 -0.39 19.49
CA GLU A 60 -14.73 0.05 20.32
C GLU A 60 -13.39 -0.30 19.65
N THR A 61 -13.30 -1.52 19.12
CA THR A 61 -12.10 -2.06 18.49
C THR A 61 -12.32 -2.26 16.98
N VAL A 62 -11.37 -1.85 16.18
CA VAL A 62 -11.39 -2.00 14.72
C VAL A 62 -10.19 -2.83 14.30
N VAL A 63 -10.45 -3.93 13.59
CA VAL A 63 -9.42 -4.70 12.92
C VAL A 63 -9.35 -4.21 11.48
N PHE A 64 -8.24 -3.57 11.13
CA PHE A 64 -7.97 -3.11 9.78
C PHE A 64 -7.04 -4.09 9.07
N VAL A 65 -7.54 -4.72 8.02
CA VAL A 65 -6.73 -5.59 7.14
C VAL A 65 -6.33 -4.79 5.92
N GLY A 66 -5.05 -4.57 5.75
CA GLY A 66 -4.51 -3.74 4.69
C GLY A 66 -3.08 -4.13 4.33
N GLY A 67 -2.37 -3.23 3.68
CA GLY A 67 -1.01 -3.47 3.20
C GLY A 67 -0.87 -3.19 1.71
N ILE A 68 -0.07 -3.98 1.02
CA ILE A 68 0.21 -3.84 -0.40
C ILE A 68 -0.15 -5.15 -1.10
N SER A 69 -0.98 -5.06 -2.13
CA SER A 69 -1.35 -6.25 -2.91
C SER A 69 -0.37 -6.50 -4.06
N PRO A 70 -0.28 -7.74 -4.58
CA PRO A 70 0.52 -8.04 -5.77
C PRO A 70 0.09 -7.24 -7.01
N GLN A 71 -1.16 -6.76 -7.06
CA GLN A 71 -1.64 -5.89 -8.14
C GLN A 71 -1.04 -4.48 -8.09
N LEU A 72 -0.50 -4.07 -6.95
CA LEU A 72 0.23 -2.80 -6.80
C LEU A 72 1.74 -2.97 -6.99
N GLU A 73 2.29 -4.08 -6.54
CA GLU A 73 3.72 -4.45 -6.66
C GLU A 73 3.99 -5.39 -7.86
N GLY A 74 3.17 -5.37 -8.89
CA GLY A 74 3.34 -6.23 -10.06
C GLY A 74 4.46 -5.74 -10.98
N GLU A 75 5.30 -6.66 -11.43
CA GLU A 75 6.39 -6.38 -12.36
C GLU A 75 5.87 -5.82 -13.69
N GLU A 76 6.50 -4.75 -14.17
CA GLU A 76 6.19 -4.06 -15.43
C GLU A 76 4.70 -3.66 -15.61
N MET A 77 3.97 -3.46 -14.53
CA MET A 77 2.57 -3.04 -14.59
C MET A 77 2.45 -1.53 -14.82
N PRO A 78 1.44 -1.05 -15.59
CA PRO A 78 1.22 0.37 -15.84
C PRO A 78 0.55 1.06 -14.63
N ILE A 79 1.20 1.02 -13.47
CA ILE A 79 0.70 1.63 -12.24
C ILE A 79 1.45 2.94 -12.01
N GLU A 80 0.69 4.03 -11.95
CA GLU A 80 1.19 5.37 -11.61
C GLU A 80 0.34 5.95 -10.47
N ILE A 81 0.59 5.48 -9.27
CA ILE A 81 0.00 6.03 -8.04
C ILE A 81 1.11 6.43 -7.08
N SER A 82 0.79 7.30 -6.13
CA SER A 82 1.76 7.74 -5.12
C SER A 82 2.38 6.54 -4.39
N GLY A 83 3.70 6.41 -4.44
CA GLY A 83 4.47 5.31 -3.87
C GLY A 83 4.79 4.17 -4.86
N PHE A 84 4.26 4.23 -6.09
CA PHE A 84 4.49 3.21 -7.12
C PHE A 84 4.68 3.85 -8.50
N LYS A 85 5.53 3.24 -9.31
CA LYS A 85 5.74 3.63 -10.70
C LYS A 85 6.12 2.40 -11.53
N GLY A 86 5.32 2.10 -12.55
CA GLY A 86 5.54 0.94 -13.40
C GLY A 86 5.45 -0.41 -12.66
N GLY A 87 4.74 -0.46 -11.52
CA GLY A 87 4.69 -1.61 -10.64
C GLY A 87 5.77 -1.64 -9.56
N ASP A 88 6.85 -0.86 -9.71
CA ASP A 88 7.91 -0.75 -8.72
C ASP A 88 7.55 0.26 -7.62
N ARG A 89 8.01 0.01 -6.42
CA ARG A 89 7.87 0.95 -5.30
C ARG A 89 8.86 2.10 -5.44
N THR A 90 8.37 3.32 -5.27
CA THR A 90 9.19 4.54 -5.21
C THR A 90 9.51 4.96 -3.77
N ASN A 91 8.81 4.39 -2.80
CA ASN A 91 9.09 4.48 -1.37
C ASN A 91 8.66 3.18 -0.67
N ILE A 92 9.00 3.01 0.59
CA ILE A 92 8.68 1.81 1.38
C ILE A 92 7.53 2.01 2.38
N GLU A 93 6.88 3.15 2.34
CA GLU A 93 5.78 3.49 3.23
C GLU A 93 4.48 2.75 2.87
N LEU A 94 3.59 2.65 3.86
CA LEU A 94 2.21 2.21 3.62
C LEU A 94 1.48 3.22 2.71
N PRO A 95 0.63 2.80 1.76
CA PRO A 95 -0.14 3.71 0.95
C PRO A 95 -0.87 4.78 1.78
N LYS A 96 -0.72 6.04 1.37
CA LYS A 96 -1.17 7.21 2.15
C LYS A 96 -2.65 7.13 2.56
N VAL A 97 -3.49 6.56 1.71
CA VAL A 97 -4.93 6.37 1.99
C VAL A 97 -5.15 5.49 3.22
N GLN A 98 -4.41 4.40 3.34
CA GLN A 98 -4.51 3.48 4.48
C GLN A 98 -3.95 4.13 5.75
N ARG A 99 -2.78 4.76 5.65
CA ARG A 99 -2.14 5.50 6.74
C ARG A 99 -3.06 6.58 7.33
N ASN A 100 -3.68 7.37 6.46
CA ASN A 100 -4.61 8.41 6.89
C ASN A 100 -5.85 7.83 7.57
N PHE A 101 -6.34 6.68 7.12
CA PHE A 101 -7.50 6.03 7.75
C PHE A 101 -7.15 5.46 9.12
N LEU A 102 -6.01 4.78 9.27
CA LEU A 102 -5.53 4.30 10.57
C LEU A 102 -5.39 5.44 11.58
N LYS A 103 -4.81 6.55 11.14
CA LYS A 103 -4.72 7.77 11.94
C LYS A 103 -6.10 8.30 12.35
N ALA A 104 -7.05 8.38 11.40
CA ALA A 104 -8.41 8.85 11.68
C ALA A 104 -9.16 7.94 12.66
N LEU A 105 -8.96 6.63 12.59
CA LEU A 105 -9.50 5.67 13.57
C LEU A 105 -8.97 5.95 14.98
N LYS A 106 -7.65 6.16 15.11
CA LYS A 106 -7.01 6.48 16.40
C LYS A 106 -7.50 7.81 16.97
N GLU A 107 -7.58 8.84 16.12
CA GLU A 107 -8.10 10.17 16.50
C GLU A 107 -9.58 10.12 16.92
N ALA A 108 -10.34 9.18 16.37
CA ALA A 108 -11.73 8.91 16.78
C ALA A 108 -11.82 8.04 18.07
N GLY A 109 -10.71 7.78 18.75
CA GLY A 109 -10.67 7.03 20.01
C GLY A 109 -10.87 5.53 19.87
N LYS A 110 -10.71 4.97 18.67
CA LYS A 110 -10.83 3.52 18.45
C LYS A 110 -9.55 2.80 18.88
N LYS A 111 -9.70 1.58 19.41
CA LYS A 111 -8.60 0.62 19.49
C LYS A 111 -8.37 0.04 18.10
N VAL A 112 -7.17 0.13 17.60
CA VAL A 112 -6.84 -0.25 16.23
C VAL A 112 -5.88 -1.43 16.20
N VAL A 113 -6.31 -2.52 15.60
CA VAL A 113 -5.46 -3.68 15.30
C VAL A 113 -5.22 -3.71 13.80
N PHE A 114 -3.98 -3.57 13.38
CA PHE A 114 -3.61 -3.58 11.97
C PHE A 114 -3.03 -4.94 11.58
N VAL A 115 -3.67 -5.62 10.64
CA VAL A 115 -3.17 -6.83 9.98
C VAL A 115 -2.53 -6.40 8.67
N ASN A 116 -1.20 -6.35 8.65
CA ASN A 116 -0.44 -5.94 7.48
C ASN A 116 -0.17 -7.12 6.55
N CYS A 117 -0.76 -7.08 5.37
CA CYS A 117 -0.54 -8.03 4.28
C CYS A 117 0.38 -7.38 3.25
N SER A 118 1.61 -7.86 3.13
CA SER A 118 2.60 -7.34 2.18
C SER A 118 3.63 -8.40 1.84
N GLY A 119 4.14 -8.38 0.61
CA GLY A 119 5.21 -9.31 0.19
C GLY A 119 6.60 -8.86 0.65
N SER A 120 6.75 -7.60 1.06
CA SER A 120 8.00 -6.97 1.48
C SER A 120 7.83 -6.18 2.77
N ALA A 121 8.95 -5.78 3.39
CA ALA A 121 8.93 -4.89 4.54
C ALA A 121 8.36 -3.52 4.17
N ILE A 122 7.52 -2.98 5.06
CA ILE A 122 6.93 -1.65 4.94
C ILE A 122 7.41 -0.79 6.11
N ALA A 123 7.71 0.47 5.86
CA ALA A 123 8.02 1.45 6.90
C ALA A 123 6.72 1.82 7.64
N LEU A 124 6.57 1.31 8.84
CA LEU A 124 5.35 1.41 9.65
C LEU A 124 5.50 2.35 10.85
N THR A 125 6.47 3.26 10.86
CA THR A 125 6.70 4.15 12.01
C THR A 125 5.43 4.91 12.42
N PRO A 126 4.67 5.58 11.53
CA PRO A 126 3.43 6.24 11.94
C PRO A 126 2.34 5.27 12.40
N GLU A 127 2.35 4.05 11.89
CA GLU A 127 1.39 3.02 12.24
C GLU A 127 1.65 2.47 13.65
N THR A 128 2.89 2.49 14.14
CA THR A 128 3.19 2.13 15.55
C THR A 128 2.60 3.11 16.55
N GLU A 129 2.32 4.35 16.13
CA GLU A 129 1.65 5.37 16.95
C GLU A 129 0.13 5.32 16.81
N SER A 130 -0.36 4.93 15.63
CA SER A 130 -1.79 4.93 15.29
C SER A 130 -2.50 3.61 15.63
N CYS A 131 -1.76 2.51 15.80
CA CYS A 131 -2.31 1.19 16.07
C CYS A 131 -1.92 0.70 17.47
N ASP A 132 -2.84 0.00 18.12
CA ASP A 132 -2.60 -0.62 19.42
C ASP A 132 -1.90 -1.98 19.27
N ALA A 133 -2.05 -2.63 18.10
CA ALA A 133 -1.32 -3.82 17.71
C ALA A 133 -1.14 -3.88 16.19
N ILE A 134 -0.02 -4.47 15.76
CA ILE A 134 0.27 -4.73 14.35
C ILE A 134 0.65 -6.20 14.20
N LEU A 135 -0.05 -6.91 13.32
CA LEU A 135 0.25 -8.29 12.94
C LEU A 135 0.77 -8.31 11.50
N GLN A 136 2.01 -8.76 11.30
CA GLN A 136 2.57 -8.97 9.97
C GLN A 136 2.12 -10.33 9.44
N ALA A 137 1.20 -10.33 8.48
CA ALA A 137 0.61 -11.55 7.94
C ALA A 137 1.25 -11.99 6.60
N TRP A 138 2.07 -11.15 5.98
CA TRP A 138 2.66 -11.37 4.66
C TRP A 138 1.58 -11.55 3.58
N TYR A 139 1.80 -12.43 2.61
CA TYR A 139 0.78 -12.94 1.70
C TYR A 139 0.37 -14.34 2.17
N PRO A 140 -0.66 -14.43 3.02
CA PRO A 140 -1.06 -15.69 3.60
C PRO A 140 -1.65 -16.61 2.52
N GLY A 141 -1.48 -17.91 2.71
CA GLY A 141 -2.03 -18.91 1.83
C GLY A 141 -3.52 -19.17 2.07
N GLN A 142 -3.99 -20.34 1.66
CA GLN A 142 -5.39 -20.73 1.67
C GLN A 142 -6.05 -20.59 3.06
N GLU A 143 -5.35 -20.98 4.13
CA GLU A 143 -5.86 -20.92 5.51
C GLU A 143 -5.48 -19.61 6.24
N GLY A 144 -5.04 -18.60 5.50
CA GLY A 144 -4.52 -17.36 6.07
C GLY A 144 -5.54 -16.60 6.91
N GLY A 145 -6.79 -16.55 6.49
CA GLY A 145 -7.86 -15.91 7.25
C GLY A 145 -8.11 -16.58 8.59
N GLU A 146 -8.15 -17.91 8.63
CA GLU A 146 -8.30 -18.68 9.86
C GLU A 146 -7.09 -18.51 10.78
N ALA A 147 -5.88 -18.60 10.25
CA ALA A 147 -4.65 -18.41 11.04
C ALA A 147 -4.59 -17.02 11.69
N VAL A 148 -4.92 -15.96 10.95
CA VAL A 148 -5.00 -14.60 11.47
C VAL A 148 -6.07 -14.49 12.55
N ALA A 149 -7.26 -15.02 12.31
CA ALA A 149 -8.35 -15.00 13.28
C ALA A 149 -7.96 -15.69 14.60
N ARG A 150 -7.37 -16.87 14.54
CA ARG A 150 -6.90 -17.61 15.72
C ARG A 150 -5.88 -16.83 16.55
N VAL A 151 -4.98 -16.11 15.89
CA VAL A 151 -4.04 -15.21 16.58
C VAL A 151 -4.78 -14.05 17.24
N LEU A 152 -5.68 -13.38 16.52
CA LEU A 152 -6.42 -12.21 17.02
C LEU A 152 -7.32 -12.55 18.20
N PHE A 153 -7.93 -13.74 18.20
CA PHE A 153 -8.80 -14.20 19.29
C PHE A 153 -8.05 -14.96 20.41
N GLY A 154 -6.72 -15.03 20.32
CA GLY A 154 -5.89 -15.62 21.37
C GLY A 154 -5.89 -17.15 21.44
N GLU A 155 -6.42 -17.82 20.43
CA GLU A 155 -6.37 -19.28 20.32
C GLU A 155 -4.95 -19.77 19.99
N TYR A 156 -4.16 -18.92 19.37
CA TYR A 156 -2.80 -19.23 18.96
C TYR A 156 -1.85 -18.07 19.26
N ASN A 157 -0.73 -18.35 19.90
CA ASN A 157 0.32 -17.37 20.13
C ASN A 157 1.25 -17.33 18.93
N PRO A 158 1.41 -16.18 18.21
CA PRO A 158 2.27 -16.11 17.04
C PRO A 158 3.72 -16.34 17.44
N ALA A 159 4.32 -17.40 16.90
CA ALA A 159 5.71 -17.77 17.14
C ALA A 159 6.65 -17.38 15.99
N GLY A 160 6.12 -16.86 14.91
CA GLY A 160 6.87 -16.39 13.75
C GLY A 160 7.76 -15.22 14.10
N LYS A 161 8.94 -15.17 13.48
CA LYS A 161 9.90 -14.08 13.59
C LYS A 161 10.04 -13.37 12.26
N LEU A 162 10.37 -12.07 12.29
CA LEU A 162 10.58 -11.33 11.05
C LEU A 162 11.82 -11.85 10.31
N PRO A 163 11.67 -12.32 9.06
CA PRO A 163 12.79 -12.84 8.26
C PRO A 163 13.59 -11.73 7.57
N VAL A 164 13.22 -10.46 7.77
CA VAL A 164 13.87 -9.29 7.21
C VAL A 164 13.84 -8.13 8.20
N THR A 165 14.69 -7.13 7.98
CA THR A 165 14.72 -5.90 8.77
C THR A 165 13.67 -4.92 8.23
N PHE A 166 12.90 -4.32 9.12
CA PHE A 166 11.95 -3.24 8.80
C PHE A 166 12.60 -1.89 9.10
N TYR A 167 12.68 -1.04 8.10
CA TYR A 167 13.19 0.33 8.20
C TYR A 167 12.12 1.28 8.76
N LYS A 168 12.54 2.38 9.35
CA LYS A 168 11.62 3.41 9.87
C LYS A 168 10.97 4.21 8.75
N ASN A 169 11.73 4.50 7.70
CA ASN A 169 11.29 5.28 6.54
C ASN A 169 12.23 5.05 5.35
N SER A 170 11.87 5.59 4.19
CA SER A 170 12.66 5.49 2.96
C SER A 170 14.00 6.20 3.05
N GLU A 171 14.15 7.20 3.92
CA GLU A 171 15.40 7.97 4.08
C GLU A 171 16.52 7.15 4.73
N GLN A 172 16.17 6.06 5.42
CA GLN A 172 17.14 5.12 5.96
C GLN A 172 17.76 4.20 4.90
N LEU A 173 17.16 4.12 3.70
CA LEU A 173 17.71 3.31 2.63
C LEU A 173 18.97 3.98 2.09
N PRO A 174 20.08 3.25 1.93
CA PRO A 174 21.27 3.77 1.26
C PRO A 174 20.97 4.02 -0.23
N ASP A 175 21.81 4.85 -0.86
CA ASP A 175 21.71 5.10 -2.29
C ASP A 175 21.63 3.78 -3.07
N PHE A 176 20.80 3.73 -4.09
CA PHE A 176 20.58 2.52 -4.90
C PHE A 176 21.88 2.00 -5.55
N LYS A 177 22.82 2.90 -5.86
CA LYS A 177 24.12 2.57 -6.44
C LYS A 177 25.19 2.20 -5.41
N ASP A 178 24.88 2.34 -4.11
CA ASP A 178 25.82 1.92 -3.06
C ASP A 178 25.70 0.42 -2.79
N TYR A 179 26.68 -0.33 -3.21
CA TYR A 179 26.80 -1.79 -3.02
C TYR A 179 27.68 -2.17 -1.84
N SER A 180 28.11 -1.21 -1.02
CA SER A 180 29.01 -1.47 0.11
C SER A 180 28.40 -2.31 1.23
N MET A 181 27.06 -2.49 1.25
CA MET A 181 26.28 -3.14 2.29
C MET A 181 26.37 -2.45 3.68
N LYS A 182 27.13 -1.38 3.82
CA LYS A 182 27.24 -0.62 5.06
C LYS A 182 25.88 0.00 5.43
N GLY A 183 25.46 -0.18 6.68
CA GLY A 183 24.18 0.34 7.15
C GLY A 183 22.94 -0.39 6.63
N ARG A 184 23.12 -1.52 5.92
CA ARG A 184 22.02 -2.35 5.41
C ARG A 184 21.74 -3.53 6.32
N THR A 185 20.49 -3.92 6.45
CA THR A 185 19.99 -5.15 7.06
C THR A 185 20.42 -5.38 8.52
N TYR A 186 20.07 -6.53 9.08
CA TYR A 186 20.36 -6.94 10.45
C TYR A 186 21.85 -6.89 10.82
N ARG A 187 22.73 -6.95 9.81
CA ARG A 187 24.19 -7.06 10.03
C ARG A 187 24.87 -5.73 10.35
N TYR A 188 24.33 -4.64 9.82
CA TYR A 188 25.01 -3.33 9.86
C TYR A 188 24.10 -2.19 10.26
N MET A 189 22.80 -2.43 10.44
CA MET A 189 21.83 -1.42 10.85
C MET A 189 21.51 -1.55 12.34
N ASN A 190 21.75 -0.49 13.09
CA ASN A 190 21.51 -0.45 14.54
C ASN A 190 20.22 0.29 14.92
N ASP A 191 19.55 0.92 13.97
CA ASP A 191 18.38 1.78 14.20
C ASP A 191 17.19 1.34 13.33
N ALA A 192 16.91 0.05 13.28
CA ALA A 192 15.74 -0.50 12.60
C ALA A 192 14.44 -0.19 13.35
N LEU A 193 13.32 -0.08 12.63
CA LEU A 193 11.99 -0.05 13.27
C LEU A 193 11.73 -1.38 13.97
N PHE A 194 11.87 -2.48 13.22
CA PHE A 194 11.86 -3.83 13.74
C PHE A 194 13.07 -4.59 13.18
N PRO A 195 13.95 -5.12 14.02
CA PRO A 195 15.11 -5.84 13.54
C PRO A 195 14.74 -7.21 12.97
N PHE A 196 15.63 -7.78 12.16
CA PHE A 196 15.56 -9.19 11.79
C PHE A 196 15.45 -10.06 13.03
N GLY A 197 14.52 -11.02 13.02
CA GLY A 197 14.30 -11.92 14.15
C GLY A 197 13.42 -11.37 15.28
N TYR A 198 12.84 -10.19 15.08
CA TYR A 198 11.88 -9.59 16.01
C TYR A 198 10.66 -10.47 16.23
#